data_13449df5f09af4e9ee80e06748fdcec0
#
_entry.id   13449df5f09af4e9ee80e06748fdcec0
#
_cell.length_a   1.000
_cell.length_b   1.000
_cell.length_c   1.000
_cell.angle_alpha   90.00
_cell.angle_beta   90.00
_cell.angle_gamma   90.00
#
_symmetry.space_group_name_H-M   'P 1'
#
loop_
_entity.id
_entity.type
_entity.pdbx_description
1 polymer ?
#
loop_
_entity_poly.entity_id
_entity_poly.type
_entity_poly.pdbx_seq_one_letter_code
_entity_poly.pdbx_strand_id
1 'polypeptide(L)'
;MFMVEGLNLIQEGLDAGATLKELAYVDARAEEAAYIRSRLDEPVPAHEISQQLMDWISDVVTSQGIVGIVDQLDSSYEELVSSELSMLLVADQVRDPGNLGALLRIADASGVDGFVMTTGCVDLYNPKVVRSAAGSHFHVTSVKDVEVLRLSQDVGDRVRMLGLDPRGDRCYLDEDLTGPVALVVGNEAFGITDVDRPILDGTVYIHMPGKAESLNVASAAAVVLFEALRQRRGECV
;
A
#
# COMPACT_ATOMS: atom_id res chain seq x y z
N MET A 1 -15.75 -5.86 2.67
CA MET A 1 -15.19 -7.17 2.24
C MET A 1 -14.48 -6.98 0.92
N PHE A 2 -13.45 -7.76 0.64
CA PHE A 2 -12.74 -7.77 -0.64
C PHE A 2 -12.31 -9.18 -1.02
N MET A 3 -12.01 -9.39 -2.28
CA MET A 3 -11.62 -10.68 -2.83
C MET A 3 -10.10 -10.80 -2.88
N VAL A 4 -9.60 -11.95 -2.45
CA VAL A 4 -8.19 -12.36 -2.57
C VAL A 4 -8.13 -13.64 -3.40
N GLU A 5 -7.18 -13.73 -4.34
CA GLU A 5 -7.05 -14.86 -5.25
C GLU A 5 -5.73 -15.58 -5.03
N GLY A 6 -5.81 -16.89 -4.91
CA GLY A 6 -4.67 -17.78 -4.76
C GLY A 6 -4.42 -18.24 -3.33
N LEU A 7 -3.95 -19.48 -3.21
CA LEU A 7 -3.70 -20.14 -1.94
C LEU A 7 -2.79 -19.31 -1.03
N ASN A 8 -1.66 -18.83 -1.55
CA ASN A 8 -0.67 -18.12 -0.75
C ASN A 8 -1.25 -16.83 -0.14
N LEU A 9 -2.02 -16.06 -0.95
CA LEU A 9 -2.60 -14.81 -0.47
C LEU A 9 -3.68 -15.03 0.58
N ILE A 10 -4.48 -16.10 0.43
CA ILE A 10 -5.48 -16.49 1.43
C ILE A 10 -4.78 -16.91 2.74
N GLN A 11 -3.71 -17.72 2.65
CA GLN A 11 -2.93 -18.14 3.81
C GLN A 11 -2.30 -16.95 4.53
N GLU A 12 -1.67 -16.03 3.81
CA GLU A 12 -1.06 -14.82 4.34
C GLU A 12 -2.08 -13.95 5.08
N GLY A 13 -3.29 -13.81 4.51
CA GLY A 13 -4.38 -13.12 5.20
C GLY A 13 -4.78 -13.80 6.51
N LEU A 14 -4.92 -15.14 6.51
CA LEU A 14 -5.23 -15.90 7.73
C LEU A 14 -4.11 -15.81 8.78
N ASP A 15 -2.84 -15.86 8.34
CA ASP A 15 -1.68 -15.73 9.22
C ASP A 15 -1.61 -14.34 9.87
N ALA A 16 -2.08 -13.31 9.16
CA ALA A 16 -2.20 -11.95 9.66
C ALA A 16 -3.50 -11.70 10.47
N GLY A 17 -4.34 -12.72 10.68
CA GLY A 17 -5.57 -12.62 11.46
C GLY A 17 -6.78 -12.08 10.68
N ALA A 18 -6.73 -12.01 9.36
CA ALA A 18 -7.87 -11.60 8.55
C ALA A 18 -9.01 -12.63 8.63
N THR A 19 -10.24 -12.15 8.70
CA THR A 19 -11.44 -12.99 8.77
C THR A 19 -11.87 -13.41 7.36
N LEU A 20 -11.74 -14.70 7.04
CA LEU A 20 -12.32 -15.28 5.84
C LEU A 20 -13.84 -15.43 6.01
N LYS A 21 -14.61 -14.99 5.03
CA LYS A 21 -16.09 -15.06 5.02
C LYS A 21 -16.62 -16.15 4.10
N GLU A 22 -16.01 -16.28 2.93
CA GLU A 22 -16.39 -17.25 1.92
C GLU A 22 -15.17 -17.76 1.15
N LEU A 23 -15.24 -18.96 0.65
CA LEU A 23 -14.24 -19.58 -0.20
C LEU A 23 -14.90 -20.13 -1.46
N ALA A 24 -14.34 -19.86 -2.64
CA ALA A 24 -14.75 -20.54 -3.86
C ALA A 24 -13.51 -21.17 -4.52
N TYR A 25 -13.68 -22.36 -5.08
CA TYR A 25 -12.58 -23.12 -5.68
C TYR A 25 -13.07 -24.00 -6.82
N VAL A 26 -12.16 -24.35 -7.73
CA VAL A 26 -12.41 -25.37 -8.75
C VAL A 26 -11.99 -26.75 -8.23
N ASP A 27 -12.56 -27.83 -8.79
CA ASP A 27 -12.27 -29.21 -8.39
C ASP A 27 -10.76 -29.51 -8.24
N ALA A 28 -9.94 -29.01 -9.16
CA ALA A 28 -8.47 -29.16 -9.10
C ALA A 28 -7.81 -28.51 -7.86
N ARG A 29 -8.55 -27.70 -7.07
CA ARG A 29 -8.12 -27.02 -5.83
C ARG A 29 -8.85 -27.50 -4.58
N ALA A 30 -9.54 -28.63 -4.66
CA ALA A 30 -10.31 -29.18 -3.55
C ALA A 30 -9.45 -29.49 -2.32
N GLU A 31 -8.22 -29.99 -2.50
CA GLU A 31 -7.29 -30.27 -1.40
C GLU A 31 -6.84 -28.99 -0.70
N GLU A 32 -6.50 -27.93 -1.45
CA GLU A 32 -6.13 -26.63 -0.92
C GLU A 32 -7.30 -25.96 -0.18
N ALA A 33 -8.50 -26.08 -0.73
CA ALA A 33 -9.72 -25.58 -0.08
C ALA A 33 -9.99 -26.33 1.25
N ALA A 34 -9.80 -27.65 1.28
CA ALA A 34 -9.93 -28.44 2.50
C ALA A 34 -8.84 -28.03 3.53
N TYR A 35 -7.63 -27.79 3.10
CA TYR A 35 -6.55 -27.31 3.95
C TYR A 35 -6.89 -25.93 4.56
N ILE A 36 -7.32 -24.94 3.75
CA ILE A 36 -7.73 -23.62 4.27
C ILE A 36 -8.83 -23.78 5.31
N ARG A 37 -9.85 -24.59 5.04
CA ARG A 37 -10.97 -24.81 5.96
C ARG A 37 -10.54 -25.45 7.29
N SER A 38 -9.53 -26.32 7.23
CA SER A 38 -9.00 -26.96 8.47
C SER A 38 -8.26 -26.00 9.40
N ARG A 39 -7.88 -24.83 8.90
CA ARG A 39 -7.21 -23.77 9.67
C ARG A 39 -8.18 -22.79 10.33
N LEU A 40 -9.46 -22.86 10.00
CA LEU A 40 -10.46 -21.95 10.52
C LEU A 40 -11.05 -22.49 11.83
N ASP A 41 -11.20 -21.64 12.83
CA ASP A 41 -11.87 -21.97 14.08
C ASP A 41 -13.37 -22.22 13.87
N GLU A 42 -13.98 -21.48 12.96
CA GLU A 42 -15.38 -21.61 12.59
C GLU A 42 -15.52 -21.95 11.10
N PRO A 43 -16.47 -22.83 10.72
CA PRO A 43 -16.67 -23.18 9.32
C PRO A 43 -17.24 -21.99 8.53
N VAL A 44 -16.66 -21.74 7.36
CA VAL A 44 -17.17 -20.75 6.41
C VAL A 44 -17.80 -21.45 5.19
N PRO A 45 -18.77 -20.81 4.50
CA PRO A 45 -19.28 -21.28 3.23
C PRO A 45 -18.13 -21.51 2.24
N ALA A 46 -18.11 -22.69 1.62
CA ALA A 46 -17.11 -23.05 0.62
C ALA A 46 -17.80 -23.69 -0.60
N HIS A 47 -17.56 -23.12 -1.75
CA HIS A 47 -18.28 -23.43 -2.99
C HIS A 47 -17.33 -24.01 -4.02
N GLU A 48 -17.57 -25.24 -4.42
CA GLU A 48 -16.97 -25.77 -5.64
C GLU A 48 -17.68 -25.16 -6.85
N ILE A 49 -16.93 -24.53 -7.74
CA ILE A 49 -17.46 -23.85 -8.92
C ILE A 49 -16.76 -24.33 -10.19
N SER A 50 -17.40 -24.12 -11.33
CA SER A 50 -16.80 -24.46 -12.62
C SER A 50 -15.61 -23.55 -12.94
N GLN A 51 -14.64 -24.05 -13.73
CA GLN A 51 -13.54 -23.24 -14.24
C GLN A 51 -14.04 -22.00 -14.99
N GLN A 52 -15.12 -22.14 -15.77
CA GLN A 52 -15.71 -21.01 -16.50
C GLN A 52 -16.21 -19.90 -15.57
N LEU A 53 -16.82 -20.26 -14.44
CA LEU A 53 -17.25 -19.27 -13.43
C LEU A 53 -16.05 -18.66 -12.71
N MET A 54 -15.06 -19.47 -12.38
CA MET A 54 -13.80 -18.99 -11.78
C MET A 54 -13.11 -17.97 -12.70
N ASP A 55 -12.98 -18.26 -13.98
CA ASP A 55 -12.37 -17.35 -14.97
C ASP A 55 -13.20 -16.06 -15.14
N TRP A 56 -14.50 -16.12 -14.92
CA TRP A 56 -15.37 -14.94 -15.00
C TRP A 56 -15.24 -14.03 -13.75
N ILE A 57 -15.08 -14.60 -12.56
CA ILE A 57 -14.92 -13.81 -11.32
C ILE A 57 -13.47 -13.38 -11.10
N SER A 58 -12.52 -14.13 -11.65
CA SER A 58 -11.11 -13.79 -11.61
C SER A 58 -10.81 -12.69 -12.64
N ASP A 59 -10.12 -11.64 -12.22
CA ASP A 59 -9.77 -10.51 -13.08
C ASP A 59 -8.33 -10.69 -13.67
N VAL A 60 -7.88 -11.94 -13.85
CA VAL A 60 -6.59 -12.31 -14.42
C VAL A 60 -6.75 -13.21 -15.64
N VAL A 61 -5.74 -13.18 -16.52
CA VAL A 61 -5.74 -14.01 -17.75
C VAL A 61 -5.75 -15.51 -17.43
N THR A 62 -5.12 -15.91 -16.32
CA THR A 62 -5.08 -17.30 -15.86
C THR A 62 -5.40 -17.31 -14.37
N SER A 63 -6.59 -17.78 -14.03
CA SER A 63 -7.04 -17.92 -12.66
C SER A 63 -6.18 -18.92 -11.87
N GLN A 64 -5.96 -18.61 -10.58
CA GLN A 64 -5.33 -19.55 -9.66
C GLN A 64 -6.27 -20.65 -9.16
N GLY A 65 -7.56 -20.58 -9.51
CA GLY A 65 -8.55 -21.61 -9.24
C GLY A 65 -9.08 -21.65 -7.79
N ILE A 66 -8.68 -20.72 -6.96
CA ILE A 66 -9.17 -20.57 -5.59
C ILE A 66 -9.22 -19.09 -5.21
N VAL A 67 -10.34 -18.62 -4.67
CA VAL A 67 -10.57 -17.26 -4.21
C VAL A 67 -11.21 -17.24 -2.84
N GLY A 68 -10.82 -16.29 -2.01
CA GLY A 68 -11.40 -16.02 -0.70
C GLY A 68 -12.03 -14.63 -0.66
N ILE A 69 -13.13 -14.50 0.07
CA ILE A 69 -13.70 -13.20 0.45
C ILE A 69 -13.30 -12.93 1.90
N VAL A 70 -12.61 -11.85 2.14
CA VAL A 70 -12.16 -11.44 3.47
C VAL A 70 -12.76 -10.09 3.88
N ASP A 71 -12.85 -9.85 5.19
CA ASP A 71 -13.24 -8.53 5.69
C ASP A 71 -12.19 -7.48 5.32
N GLN A 72 -12.64 -6.25 5.09
CA GLN A 72 -11.73 -5.11 5.00
C GLN A 72 -11.02 -4.92 6.35
N LEU A 73 -9.76 -4.56 6.26
CA LEU A 73 -8.95 -4.28 7.45
C LEU A 73 -9.18 -2.82 7.82
N ASP A 74 -9.90 -2.59 8.91
CA ASP A 74 -10.15 -1.26 9.41
C ASP A 74 -8.97 -0.80 10.26
N SER A 75 -8.30 0.26 9.84
CA SER A 75 -7.26 0.94 10.61
C SER A 75 -7.78 2.30 11.07
N SER A 76 -7.58 2.61 12.35
CA SER A 76 -7.96 3.89 12.91
C SER A 76 -6.92 4.96 12.59
N TYR A 77 -7.37 6.05 11.96
CA TYR A 77 -6.53 7.22 11.73
C TYR A 77 -6.03 7.81 13.05
N GLU A 78 -6.90 7.92 14.04
CA GLU A 78 -6.61 8.48 15.35
C GLU A 78 -5.56 7.64 16.11
N GLU A 79 -5.63 6.31 15.99
CA GLU A 79 -4.61 5.42 16.55
C GLU A 79 -3.27 5.60 15.85
N LEU A 80 -3.27 5.68 14.52
CA LEU A 80 -2.04 5.90 13.74
C LEU A 80 -1.35 7.20 14.15
N VAL A 81 -2.04 8.35 14.14
CA VAL A 81 -1.42 9.66 14.43
C VAL A 81 -1.05 9.85 15.90
N SER A 82 -1.65 9.08 16.80
CA SER A 82 -1.30 9.10 18.23
C SER A 82 -0.15 8.17 18.60
N SER A 83 0.23 7.27 17.71
CA SER A 83 1.37 6.37 17.93
C SER A 83 2.72 7.09 17.78
N GLU A 84 3.79 6.42 18.14
CA GLU A 84 5.16 6.88 17.85
C GLU A 84 5.44 6.63 16.36
N LEU A 85 5.55 7.72 15.60
CA LEU A 85 5.76 7.67 14.17
C LEU A 85 7.24 7.88 13.83
N SER A 86 7.75 7.05 12.97
CA SER A 86 9.08 7.16 12.38
C SER A 86 9.00 7.44 10.88
N MET A 87 8.16 6.71 10.16
CA MET A 87 8.06 6.84 8.71
C MET A 87 6.64 6.58 8.23
N LEU A 88 6.07 7.54 7.49
CA LEU A 88 4.80 7.40 6.81
C LEU A 88 5.00 7.50 5.30
N LEU A 89 4.19 6.77 4.54
CA LEU A 89 4.02 7.01 3.11
C LEU A 89 2.61 7.55 2.86
N VAL A 90 2.53 8.71 2.19
CA VAL A 90 1.27 9.39 1.89
C VAL A 90 1.06 9.39 0.38
N ALA A 91 0.00 8.75 -0.07
CA ALA A 91 -0.44 8.76 -1.46
C ALA A 91 -1.48 9.88 -1.64
N ASP A 92 -1.10 10.94 -2.34
CA ASP A 92 -1.97 12.07 -2.60
C ASP A 92 -2.62 11.96 -3.98
N GLN A 93 -3.92 11.67 -3.99
CA GLN A 93 -4.76 11.52 -5.18
C GLN A 93 -4.21 10.53 -6.24
N VAL A 94 -3.58 9.46 -5.80
CA VAL A 94 -3.08 8.39 -6.70
C VAL A 94 -4.26 7.62 -7.27
N ARG A 95 -4.45 7.69 -8.59
CA ARG A 95 -5.64 7.14 -9.26
C ARG A 95 -5.39 5.85 -10.02
N ASP A 96 -4.17 5.57 -10.42
CA ASP A 96 -3.86 4.29 -11.06
C ASP A 96 -3.78 3.17 -10.01
N PRO A 97 -4.61 2.12 -10.14
CA PRO A 97 -4.64 1.04 -9.15
C PRO A 97 -3.34 0.22 -9.12
N GLY A 98 -2.60 0.16 -10.22
CA GLY A 98 -1.29 -0.49 -10.25
C GLY A 98 -0.26 0.27 -9.41
N ASN A 99 -0.27 1.60 -9.50
CA ASN A 99 0.60 2.46 -8.71
C ASN A 99 0.25 2.41 -7.22
N LEU A 100 -1.04 2.51 -6.87
CA LEU A 100 -1.46 2.46 -5.47
C LEU A 100 -1.05 1.14 -4.81
N GLY A 101 -1.30 0.00 -5.48
CA GLY A 101 -0.89 -1.31 -4.96
C GLY A 101 0.64 -1.46 -4.87
N ALA A 102 1.38 -0.94 -5.85
CA ALA A 102 2.84 -0.93 -5.79
C ALA A 102 3.38 -0.04 -4.65
N LEU A 103 2.75 1.12 -4.39
CA LEU A 103 3.08 1.98 -3.24
C LEU A 103 2.83 1.25 -1.91
N LEU A 104 1.70 0.57 -1.77
CA LEU A 104 1.41 -0.22 -0.57
C LEU A 104 2.46 -1.33 -0.35
N ARG A 105 2.87 -2.01 -1.43
CA ARG A 105 3.92 -3.02 -1.35
C ARG A 105 5.28 -2.43 -0.97
N ILE A 106 5.59 -1.22 -1.41
CA ILE A 106 6.81 -0.51 -1.04
C ILE A 106 6.73 -0.05 0.42
N ALA A 107 5.57 0.41 0.88
CA ALA A 107 5.30 0.73 2.28
C ALA A 107 5.61 -0.46 3.19
N ASP A 108 5.09 -1.65 2.85
CA ASP A 108 5.37 -2.91 3.54
C ASP A 108 6.87 -3.23 3.53
N ALA A 109 7.50 -3.27 2.36
CA ALA A 109 8.90 -3.62 2.20
C ALA A 109 9.86 -2.65 2.91
N SER A 110 9.48 -1.38 3.07
CA SER A 110 10.26 -0.36 3.77
C SER A 110 9.93 -0.26 5.26
N GLY A 111 8.90 -0.96 5.73
CA GLY A 111 8.51 -0.98 7.14
C GLY A 111 8.03 0.38 7.63
N VAL A 112 7.20 1.07 6.85
CA VAL A 112 6.56 2.31 7.30
C VAL A 112 5.55 2.01 8.41
N ASP A 113 5.36 2.93 9.34
CA ASP A 113 4.36 2.81 10.42
C ASP A 113 2.92 2.91 9.90
N GLY A 114 2.75 3.58 8.75
CA GLY A 114 1.44 3.70 8.11
C GLY A 114 1.49 4.15 6.66
N PHE A 115 0.46 3.74 5.93
CA PHE A 115 0.16 4.17 4.57
C PHE A 115 -1.11 5.01 4.57
N VAL A 116 -0.97 6.28 4.26
CA VAL A 116 -2.07 7.26 4.28
C VAL A 116 -2.50 7.57 2.86
N MET A 117 -3.78 7.47 2.57
CA MET A 117 -4.36 7.81 1.28
C MET A 117 -5.27 9.02 1.41
N THR A 118 -5.05 10.02 0.56
CA THR A 118 -5.92 11.19 0.54
C THR A 118 -7.22 10.93 -0.20
N THR A 119 -8.20 11.80 0.01
CA THR A 119 -9.43 11.81 -0.77
C THR A 119 -9.12 11.92 -2.26
N GLY A 120 -9.70 11.04 -3.08
CA GLY A 120 -9.47 10.99 -4.53
C GLY A 120 -8.47 9.93 -4.99
N CYS A 121 -7.86 9.18 -4.07
CA CYS A 121 -7.17 7.94 -4.41
C CYS A 121 -8.16 6.88 -4.94
N VAL A 122 -7.67 5.97 -5.76
CA VAL A 122 -8.43 4.77 -6.11
C VAL A 122 -8.70 3.93 -4.86
N ASP A 123 -9.81 3.18 -4.86
CA ASP A 123 -10.16 2.31 -3.73
C ASP A 123 -9.04 1.31 -3.43
N LEU A 124 -8.62 1.26 -2.17
CA LEU A 124 -7.59 0.35 -1.67
C LEU A 124 -7.92 -1.12 -1.95
N TYR A 125 -9.20 -1.47 -1.93
CA TYR A 125 -9.70 -2.84 -2.15
C TYR A 125 -10.16 -3.11 -3.59
N ASN A 126 -9.84 -2.20 -4.52
CA ASN A 126 -10.00 -2.48 -5.95
C ASN A 126 -9.19 -3.75 -6.30
N PRO A 127 -9.75 -4.71 -7.07
CA PRO A 127 -9.08 -5.98 -7.38
C PRO A 127 -7.67 -5.82 -7.98
N LYS A 128 -7.46 -4.79 -8.79
CA LYS A 128 -6.15 -4.50 -9.37
C LYS A 128 -5.15 -3.95 -8.34
N VAL A 129 -5.61 -3.19 -7.34
CA VAL A 129 -4.79 -2.76 -6.19
C VAL A 129 -4.39 -3.97 -5.37
N VAL A 130 -5.36 -4.82 -5.01
CA VAL A 130 -5.13 -6.04 -4.22
C VAL A 130 -4.07 -6.93 -4.86
N ARG A 131 -4.16 -7.15 -6.18
CA ARG A 131 -3.15 -7.91 -6.92
C ARG A 131 -1.77 -7.25 -6.90
N SER A 132 -1.71 -5.95 -7.18
CA SER A 132 -0.44 -5.21 -7.26
C SER A 132 0.27 -5.15 -5.90
N ALA A 133 -0.48 -5.09 -4.82
CA ALA A 133 0.03 -5.05 -3.46
C ALA A 133 0.54 -6.41 -2.94
N ALA A 134 0.13 -7.52 -3.57
CA ALA A 134 0.66 -8.86 -3.30
C ALA A 134 0.72 -9.24 -1.81
N GLY A 135 -0.36 -9.00 -1.05
CA GLY A 135 -0.47 -9.35 0.38
C GLY A 135 -0.23 -8.20 1.36
N SER A 136 0.44 -7.13 0.93
CA SER A 136 0.78 -6.01 1.82
C SER A 136 -0.42 -5.33 2.51
N HIS A 137 -1.64 -5.56 2.04
CA HIS A 137 -2.87 -5.16 2.74
C HIS A 137 -2.96 -5.73 4.16
N PHE A 138 -2.38 -6.91 4.38
CA PHE A 138 -2.45 -7.60 5.65
C PHE A 138 -1.37 -7.17 6.65
N HIS A 139 -0.37 -6.42 6.19
CA HIS A 139 0.81 -6.08 6.99
C HIS A 139 0.90 -4.58 7.33
N VAL A 140 0.34 -3.72 6.47
CA VAL A 140 0.51 -2.27 6.59
C VAL A 140 -0.75 -1.63 7.16
N THR A 141 -0.61 -0.90 8.26
CA THR A 141 -1.67 -0.01 8.75
C THR A 141 -2.00 1.02 7.69
N SER A 142 -3.20 0.91 7.10
CA SER A 142 -3.62 1.74 5.97
C SER A 142 -4.85 2.56 6.35
N VAL A 143 -4.78 3.88 6.16
CA VAL A 143 -5.90 4.80 6.42
C VAL A 143 -6.24 5.57 5.15
N LYS A 144 -7.52 5.83 4.93
CA LYS A 144 -8.04 6.44 3.70
C LYS A 144 -8.84 7.70 3.97
N ASP A 145 -9.05 8.48 2.92
CA ASP A 145 -9.86 9.71 2.94
C ASP A 145 -9.35 10.77 3.92
N VAL A 146 -8.02 10.85 4.08
CA VAL A 146 -7.35 11.83 4.94
C VAL A 146 -6.92 13.03 4.10
N GLU A 147 -7.22 14.24 4.53
CA GLU A 147 -6.69 15.45 3.90
C GLU A 147 -5.25 15.71 4.36
N VAL A 148 -4.37 16.13 3.43
CA VAL A 148 -2.96 16.44 3.72
C VAL A 148 -2.85 17.48 4.83
N LEU A 149 -3.72 18.52 4.80
CA LEU A 149 -3.77 19.56 5.83
C LEU A 149 -4.10 18.97 7.21
N ARG A 150 -5.10 18.07 7.30
CA ARG A 150 -5.46 17.42 8.55
C ARG A 150 -4.28 16.61 9.09
N LEU A 151 -3.66 15.78 8.24
CA LEU A 151 -2.49 15.00 8.64
C LEU A 151 -1.38 15.89 9.18
N SER A 152 -1.04 16.98 8.47
CA SER A 152 -0.01 17.94 8.90
C SER A 152 -0.30 18.55 10.27
N GLN A 153 -1.55 18.92 10.52
CA GLN A 153 -1.97 19.48 11.82
C GLN A 153 -1.87 18.46 12.96
N ASP A 154 -2.29 17.22 12.71
CA ASP A 154 -2.35 16.17 13.73
C ASP A 154 -0.95 15.60 14.06
N VAL A 155 -0.03 15.50 13.09
CA VAL A 155 1.35 15.09 13.36
C VAL A 155 2.20 16.24 13.87
N GLY A 156 1.88 17.49 13.48
CA GLY A 156 2.59 18.71 13.89
C GLY A 156 4.10 18.60 13.67
N ASP A 157 4.87 19.24 14.53
CA ASP A 157 6.36 19.24 14.47
C ASP A 157 6.99 17.87 14.78
N ARG A 158 6.19 16.86 15.11
CA ARG A 158 6.69 15.50 15.41
C ARG A 158 7.16 14.75 14.17
N VAL A 159 6.54 15.01 13.02
CA VAL A 159 6.83 14.31 11.76
C VAL A 159 6.96 15.33 10.64
N ARG A 160 8.08 15.37 10.00
CA ARG A 160 8.37 16.26 8.88
C ARG A 160 7.71 15.74 7.60
N MET A 161 6.91 16.57 6.94
CA MET A 161 6.21 16.21 5.70
C MET A 161 7.02 16.64 4.48
N LEU A 162 7.55 15.67 3.74
CA LEU A 162 8.36 15.92 2.54
C LEU A 162 7.64 15.44 1.29
N GLY A 163 7.48 16.34 0.33
CA GLY A 163 6.93 16.01 -0.96
C GLY A 163 7.98 15.46 -1.93
N LEU A 164 7.63 14.41 -2.67
CA LEU A 164 8.47 13.89 -3.75
C LEU A 164 8.00 14.47 -5.09
N ASP A 165 8.79 15.35 -5.67
CA ASP A 165 8.46 16.06 -6.91
C ASP A 165 9.71 16.16 -7.79
N PRO A 166 9.62 15.87 -9.09
CA PRO A 166 10.77 16.05 -10.03
C PRO A 166 11.36 17.45 -10.03
N ARG A 167 10.57 18.48 -9.63
CA ARG A 167 10.97 19.89 -9.52
C ARG A 167 11.15 20.29 -8.04
N GLY A 168 11.51 19.35 -7.19
CA GLY A 168 11.74 19.58 -5.78
C GLY A 168 12.90 20.55 -5.49
N ASP A 169 12.92 21.05 -4.26
CA ASP A 169 13.88 22.08 -3.84
C ASP A 169 15.27 21.50 -3.54
N ARG A 170 15.34 20.25 -3.12
CA ARG A 170 16.58 19.55 -2.75
C ARG A 170 16.70 18.17 -3.38
N CYS A 171 17.93 17.74 -3.64
CA CYS A 171 18.19 16.34 -3.94
C CYS A 171 17.93 15.49 -2.69
N TYR A 172 17.24 14.37 -2.85
CA TYR A 172 16.94 13.46 -1.74
C TYR A 172 18.21 12.93 -1.02
N LEU A 173 19.35 12.90 -1.71
CA LEU A 173 20.65 12.51 -1.13
C LEU A 173 21.21 13.55 -0.16
N ASP A 174 20.81 14.82 -0.31
CA ASP A 174 21.25 15.93 0.54
C ASP A 174 20.26 16.23 1.67
N GLU A 175 19.17 15.43 1.76
CA GLU A 175 18.13 15.58 2.77
C GLU A 175 18.41 14.67 3.97
N ASP A 176 18.26 15.22 5.18
CA ASP A 176 18.32 14.41 6.41
C ASP A 176 17.00 13.66 6.62
N LEU A 177 17.04 12.35 6.42
CA LEU A 177 15.89 11.43 6.57
C LEU A 177 16.01 10.56 7.84
N THR A 178 16.89 10.92 8.77
CA THR A 178 17.11 10.14 10.01
C THR A 178 16.00 10.32 11.04
N GLY A 179 15.39 11.51 11.09
CA GLY A 179 14.24 11.81 11.95
C GLY A 179 12.90 11.30 11.40
N PRO A 180 11.81 11.49 12.17
CA PRO A 180 10.46 11.13 11.70
C PRO A 180 10.07 11.89 10.43
N VAL A 181 9.59 11.15 9.43
CA VAL A 181 9.23 11.71 8.10
C VAL A 181 7.98 11.07 7.52
N ALA A 182 7.13 11.89 6.91
CA ALA A 182 6.05 11.48 6.03
C ALA A 182 6.42 11.84 4.60
N LEU A 183 6.66 10.83 3.75
CA LEU A 183 6.92 11.04 2.34
C LEU A 183 5.59 11.14 1.60
N VAL A 184 5.31 12.30 1.02
CA VAL A 184 4.10 12.56 0.24
C VAL A 184 4.42 12.38 -1.24
N VAL A 185 3.69 11.50 -1.91
CA VAL A 185 3.78 11.27 -3.35
C VAL A 185 2.47 11.67 -4.01
N GLY A 186 2.56 12.48 -5.04
CA GLY A 186 1.39 13.05 -5.69
C GLY A 186 0.84 12.21 -6.84
N ASN A 187 -0.21 12.75 -7.46
CA ASN A 187 -0.88 12.19 -8.63
C ASN A 187 0.08 12.03 -9.82
N GLU A 188 -0.14 10.98 -10.62
CA GLU A 188 0.72 10.61 -11.76
C GLU A 188 0.79 11.68 -12.87
N ALA A 189 -0.27 12.47 -13.02
CA ALA A 189 -0.36 13.49 -14.08
C ALA A 189 0.05 14.89 -13.59
N PHE A 190 -0.30 15.24 -12.36
CA PHE A 190 -0.16 16.59 -11.83
C PHE A 190 0.89 16.72 -10.74
N GLY A 191 1.38 15.60 -10.20
CA GLY A 191 2.24 15.61 -9.02
C GLY A 191 1.50 16.03 -7.75
N ILE A 192 2.20 16.68 -6.85
CA ILE A 192 1.63 17.26 -5.63
C ILE A 192 0.88 18.55 -6.03
N THR A 193 -0.35 18.71 -5.52
CA THR A 193 -1.19 19.85 -5.89
C THR A 193 -0.62 21.18 -5.36
N ASP A 194 -0.97 22.28 -6.02
CA ASP A 194 -0.61 23.64 -5.56
C ASP A 194 -1.26 24.00 -4.21
N VAL A 195 -2.32 23.27 -3.82
CA VAL A 195 -2.99 23.43 -2.53
C VAL A 195 -2.21 22.73 -1.42
N ASP A 196 -1.69 21.54 -1.69
CA ASP A 196 -1.00 20.74 -0.69
C ASP A 196 0.48 21.09 -0.54
N ARG A 197 1.13 21.56 -1.63
CA ARG A 197 2.54 21.94 -1.62
C ARG A 197 2.92 22.93 -0.51
N PRO A 198 2.16 24.00 -0.21
CA PRO A 198 2.49 24.93 0.87
C PRO A 198 2.35 24.33 2.29
N ILE A 199 1.70 23.16 2.42
CA ILE A 199 1.52 22.46 3.69
C ILE A 199 2.77 21.65 4.06
N LEU A 200 3.58 21.32 3.06
CA LEU A 200 4.77 20.48 3.22
C LEU A 200 5.95 21.29 3.79
N ASP A 201 6.79 20.65 4.58
CA ASP A 201 8.02 21.24 5.12
C ASP A 201 9.14 21.39 4.08
N GLY A 202 8.96 20.78 2.92
CA GLY A 202 9.86 20.88 1.80
C GLY A 202 9.55 19.85 0.71
N THR A 203 10.30 19.93 -0.39
CA THR A 203 10.18 18.97 -1.48
C THR A 203 11.55 18.42 -1.89
N VAL A 204 11.58 17.13 -2.20
CA VAL A 204 12.81 16.46 -2.64
C VAL A 204 12.65 15.94 -4.07
N TYR A 205 13.75 15.94 -4.83
CA TYR A 205 13.80 15.34 -6.14
C TYR A 205 14.86 14.24 -6.24
N ILE A 206 14.64 13.33 -7.19
CA ILE A 206 15.64 12.32 -7.57
C ILE A 206 16.39 12.85 -8.79
N HIS A 207 17.72 12.97 -8.70
CA HIS A 207 18.53 13.38 -9.85
C HIS A 207 18.50 12.32 -10.95
N MET A 208 18.08 12.72 -12.14
CA MET A 208 17.99 11.84 -13.32
C MET A 208 18.95 12.33 -14.42
N PRO A 209 20.11 11.70 -14.60
CA PRO A 209 21.09 12.12 -15.62
C PRO A 209 20.68 11.68 -17.03
N GLY A 210 19.64 10.89 -17.18
CA GLY A 210 19.10 10.39 -18.45
C GLY A 210 18.16 11.40 -19.13
N LYS A 211 17.37 10.89 -20.09
CA LYS A 211 16.39 11.69 -20.85
C LYS A 211 14.96 11.54 -20.33
N ALA A 212 14.75 10.71 -19.31
CA ALA A 212 13.43 10.55 -18.69
C ALA A 212 13.09 11.82 -17.88
N GLU A 213 11.85 12.28 -17.98
CA GLU A 213 11.37 13.46 -17.25
C GLU A 213 10.96 13.12 -15.81
N SER A 214 10.53 11.87 -15.57
CA SER A 214 10.11 11.37 -14.26
C SER A 214 10.28 9.86 -14.15
N LEU A 215 10.27 9.35 -12.94
CA LEU A 215 10.09 7.93 -12.64
C LEU A 215 8.61 7.63 -12.37
N ASN A 216 8.24 6.36 -12.48
CA ASN A 216 6.98 5.88 -11.92
C ASN A 216 6.93 6.23 -10.44
N VAL A 217 5.75 6.66 -9.94
CA VAL A 217 5.57 7.17 -8.57
C VAL A 217 6.00 6.16 -7.50
N ALA A 218 5.69 4.89 -7.69
CA ALA A 218 6.09 3.84 -6.77
C ALA A 218 7.61 3.61 -6.79
N SER A 219 8.23 3.62 -7.98
CA SER A 219 9.69 3.53 -8.09
C SER A 219 10.39 4.70 -7.41
N ALA A 220 9.87 5.91 -7.59
CA ALA A 220 10.41 7.10 -6.94
C ALA A 220 10.28 7.02 -5.41
N ALA A 221 9.12 6.61 -4.90
CA ALA A 221 8.90 6.40 -3.46
C ALA A 221 9.89 5.37 -2.89
N ALA A 222 10.11 4.25 -3.59
CA ALA A 222 11.07 3.22 -3.17
C ALA A 222 12.48 3.80 -2.99
N VAL A 223 12.96 4.59 -3.95
CA VAL A 223 14.31 5.18 -3.88
C VAL A 223 14.47 6.01 -2.61
N VAL A 224 13.51 6.89 -2.29
CA VAL A 224 13.61 7.79 -1.14
C VAL A 224 13.41 7.05 0.19
N LEU A 225 12.43 6.12 0.26
CA LEU A 225 12.19 5.35 1.49
C LEU A 225 13.38 4.44 1.84
N PHE A 226 13.99 3.78 0.85
CA PHE A 226 15.16 2.96 1.10
C PHE A 226 16.41 3.78 1.40
N GLU A 227 16.53 5.01 0.90
CA GLU A 227 17.56 5.96 1.35
C GLU A 227 17.33 6.36 2.81
N ALA A 228 16.10 6.64 3.23
CA ALA A 228 15.77 6.90 4.63
C ALA A 228 16.18 5.72 5.53
N LEU A 229 15.91 4.48 5.10
CA LEU A 229 16.37 3.29 5.82
C LEU A 229 17.89 3.19 5.88
N ARG A 230 18.59 3.47 4.78
CA ARG A 230 20.06 3.47 4.76
C ARG A 230 20.63 4.47 5.77
N GLN A 231 20.11 5.70 5.80
CA GLN A 231 20.57 6.73 6.73
C GLN A 231 20.33 6.34 8.20
N ARG A 232 19.19 5.68 8.51
CA ARG A 232 18.82 5.28 9.87
C ARG A 232 19.58 4.08 10.40
N ARG A 233 20.01 3.17 9.52
CA ARG A 233 20.73 1.94 9.91
C ARG A 233 22.24 2.15 10.13
N GLY A 234 22.76 3.35 9.85
CA GLY A 234 24.19 3.47 9.64
C GLY A 234 24.60 2.72 8.36
N GLU A 235 25.83 2.87 7.91
CA GLU A 235 26.30 2.20 6.70
C GLU A 235 25.99 0.69 6.75
N CYS A 236 25.20 0.20 5.79
CA CYS A 236 25.14 -1.23 5.54
C CYS A 236 26.53 -1.69 5.11
N VAL A 237 27.21 -2.34 6.01
CA VAL A 237 28.45 -3.07 5.72
C VAL A 237 28.10 -4.33 4.93
#